data_2bed529bf06e1c4f34b9dfaae1253971
#
_entry.id   2bed529bf06e1c4f34b9dfaae1253971
#
_cell.length_a   1.000
_cell.length_b   1.000
_cell.length_c   1.000
_cell.angle_alpha   90.00
_cell.angle_beta   90.00
_cell.angle_gamma   90.00
#
_symmetry.space_group_name_H-M   'P 1'
#
loop_
_entity.id
_entity.type
_entity.pdbx_description
1 polymer ?
#
loop_
_entity_poly.entity_id
_entity_poly.type
_entity_poly.pdbx_seq_one_letter_code
_entity_poly.pdbx_strand_id
1 'polypeptide(L)'
;MPFTKFNRTLEAAVGYFELGMAEEALRELDTLEPADQSEEEVLELRLVLNQHLGRWGGAAEACAGLCAIKGADIDRFIGWGCCLYELGRIAECREALLKAPASAREHGLWNFHLACYEAILGNEDEARRLILRSLELEPALRSMALRNENLVPLLQKP
;
A
#
# COMPACT_ATOMS: atom_id res chain seq x y z
N MET A 1 0.04 31.06 15.72
CA MET A 1 -0.84 30.89 14.56
C MET A 1 -2.20 30.48 15.06
N PRO A 2 -3.28 31.11 14.61
CA PRO A 2 -4.59 30.60 14.98
C PRO A 2 -4.80 29.21 14.40
N PHE A 3 -5.27 28.30 15.23
CA PHE A 3 -5.65 26.95 14.80
C PHE A 3 -6.73 27.06 13.72
N THR A 4 -6.41 26.56 12.54
CA THR A 4 -7.36 26.53 11.41
C THR A 4 -8.45 25.49 11.69
N LYS A 5 -9.57 25.56 10.96
CA LYS A 5 -10.60 24.51 10.98
C LYS A 5 -9.99 23.15 10.67
N PHE A 6 -9.08 23.09 9.66
CA PHE A 6 -8.31 21.91 9.27
C PHE A 6 -7.58 21.27 10.47
N ASN A 7 -6.75 22.06 11.17
CA ASN A 7 -5.98 21.53 12.31
C ASN A 7 -6.87 20.97 13.41
N ARG A 8 -7.96 21.68 13.74
CA ARG A 8 -8.92 21.23 14.77
C ARG A 8 -9.61 19.93 14.40
N THR A 9 -10.02 19.77 13.14
CA THR A 9 -10.65 18.56 12.65
C THR A 9 -9.67 17.39 12.66
N LEU A 10 -8.41 17.61 12.23
CA LEU A 10 -7.39 16.56 12.23
C LEU A 10 -7.07 16.10 13.67
N GLU A 11 -6.89 17.04 14.62
CA GLU A 11 -6.68 16.72 16.04
C GLU A 11 -7.87 15.98 16.65
N ALA A 12 -9.10 16.39 16.33
CA ALA A 12 -10.31 15.70 16.81
C ALA A 12 -10.38 14.27 16.27
N ALA A 13 -10.08 14.06 15.00
CA ALA A 13 -10.05 12.72 14.40
C ALA A 13 -8.99 11.82 15.05
N VAL A 14 -7.78 12.34 15.30
CA VAL A 14 -6.75 11.61 16.04
C VAL A 14 -7.24 11.27 17.45
N GLY A 15 -7.83 12.23 18.15
CA GLY A 15 -8.40 12.01 19.50
C GLY A 15 -9.49 10.93 19.52
N TYR A 16 -10.39 10.91 18.55
CA TYR A 16 -11.36 9.83 18.40
C TYR A 16 -10.67 8.46 18.20
N PHE A 17 -9.64 8.41 17.35
CA PHE A 17 -8.92 7.17 17.12
C PHE A 17 -8.22 6.64 18.37
N GLU A 18 -7.58 7.51 19.15
CA GLU A 18 -6.95 7.16 20.44
C GLU A 18 -7.95 6.61 21.47
N LEU A 19 -9.20 7.03 21.38
CA LEU A 19 -10.31 6.51 22.19
C LEU A 19 -10.92 5.22 21.63
N GLY A 20 -10.38 4.66 20.55
CA GLY A 20 -10.92 3.47 19.88
C GLY A 20 -12.16 3.73 19.03
N MET A 21 -12.44 4.98 18.69
CA MET A 21 -13.63 5.46 17.97
C MET A 21 -13.27 5.76 16.50
N ALA A 22 -12.78 4.74 15.77
CA ALA A 22 -12.27 4.90 14.40
C ALA A 22 -13.36 5.34 13.39
N GLU A 23 -14.61 4.94 13.60
CA GLU A 23 -15.76 5.37 12.77
C GLU A 23 -16.02 6.87 12.93
N GLU A 24 -15.98 7.36 14.17
CA GLU A 24 -16.15 8.77 14.51
C GLU A 24 -15.00 9.60 13.93
N ALA A 25 -13.78 9.07 14.00
CA ALA A 25 -12.60 9.70 13.39
C ALA A 25 -12.77 9.88 11.88
N LEU A 26 -13.27 8.87 11.17
CA LEU A 26 -13.56 8.98 9.72
C LEU A 26 -14.65 10.03 9.45
N ARG A 27 -15.74 10.03 10.24
CA ARG A 27 -16.80 11.02 10.11
C ARG A 27 -16.32 12.44 10.35
N GLU A 28 -15.41 12.63 11.30
CA GLU A 28 -14.78 13.93 11.54
C GLU A 28 -13.99 14.41 10.32
N LEU A 29 -13.17 13.52 9.71
CA LEU A 29 -12.43 13.85 8.50
C LEU A 29 -13.35 14.16 7.31
N ASP A 30 -14.56 13.59 7.25
CA ASP A 30 -15.53 13.87 6.18
C ASP A 30 -16.10 15.29 6.24
N THR A 31 -15.93 16.00 7.37
CA THR A 31 -16.33 17.41 7.52
C THR A 31 -15.34 18.41 6.92
N LEU A 32 -14.15 17.94 6.49
CA LEU A 32 -13.15 18.77 5.83
C LEU A 32 -13.64 19.26 4.46
N GLU A 33 -13.18 20.42 4.04
CA GLU A 33 -13.44 20.93 2.70
C GLU A 33 -12.82 20.02 1.63
N PRO A 34 -13.39 19.95 0.41
CA PRO A 34 -12.88 19.06 -0.65
C PRO A 34 -11.39 19.21 -0.94
N ALA A 35 -10.85 20.43 -0.87
CA ALA A 35 -9.43 20.69 -1.08
C ALA A 35 -8.54 20.03 -0.01
N ASP A 36 -9.02 20.04 1.25
CA ASP A 36 -8.28 19.50 2.40
C ASP A 36 -8.32 17.96 2.44
N GLN A 37 -9.29 17.33 1.78
CA GLN A 37 -9.45 15.87 1.76
C GLN A 37 -8.27 15.13 1.11
N SER A 38 -7.51 15.80 0.25
CA SER A 38 -6.35 15.25 -0.44
C SER A 38 -5.01 15.62 0.22
N GLU A 39 -5.05 16.32 1.35
CA GLU A 39 -3.83 16.59 2.11
C GLU A 39 -3.20 15.30 2.65
N GLU A 40 -1.87 15.25 2.66
CA GLU A 40 -1.10 14.04 2.97
C GLU A 40 -1.47 13.47 4.37
N GLU A 41 -1.55 14.33 5.37
CA GLU A 41 -1.90 13.92 6.74
C GLU A 41 -3.32 13.34 6.83
N VAL A 42 -4.26 13.85 6.05
CA VAL A 42 -5.64 13.32 5.99
C VAL A 42 -5.66 11.94 5.35
N LEU A 43 -4.94 11.78 4.25
CA LEU A 43 -4.85 10.49 3.55
C LEU A 43 -4.15 9.43 4.40
N GLU A 44 -3.07 9.79 5.11
CA GLU A 44 -2.38 8.88 6.03
C GLU A 44 -3.31 8.44 7.17
N LEU A 45 -4.05 9.36 7.78
CA LEU A 45 -4.98 9.02 8.83
C LEU A 45 -6.15 8.16 8.31
N ARG A 46 -6.70 8.49 7.13
CA ARG A 46 -7.72 7.66 6.47
C ARG A 46 -7.23 6.24 6.19
N LEU A 47 -5.99 6.10 5.74
CA LEU A 47 -5.37 4.79 5.50
C LEU A 47 -5.36 3.96 6.79
N VAL A 48 -4.82 4.50 7.87
CA VAL A 48 -4.74 3.82 9.18
C VAL A 48 -6.12 3.46 9.71
N LEU A 49 -7.07 4.38 9.68
CA LEU A 49 -8.44 4.17 10.16
C LEU A 49 -9.16 3.06 9.36
N ASN A 50 -9.06 3.10 8.03
CA ASN A 50 -9.69 2.11 7.17
C ASN A 50 -9.05 0.72 7.34
N GLN A 51 -7.71 0.64 7.49
CA GLN A 51 -7.04 -0.62 7.80
C GLN A 51 -7.49 -1.18 9.15
N HIS A 52 -7.57 -0.33 10.18
CA HIS A 52 -8.05 -0.73 11.51
C HIS A 52 -9.48 -1.31 11.47
N LEU A 53 -10.34 -0.74 10.64
CA LEU A 53 -11.72 -1.18 10.46
C LEU A 53 -11.88 -2.34 9.44
N GLY A 54 -10.79 -2.80 8.81
CA GLY A 54 -10.85 -3.80 7.74
C GLY A 54 -11.53 -3.29 6.45
N ARG A 55 -11.62 -1.99 6.27
CA ARG A 55 -12.23 -1.34 5.10
C ARG A 55 -11.19 -1.16 3.98
N TRP A 56 -10.81 -2.27 3.38
CA TRP A 56 -9.71 -2.31 2.41
C TRP A 56 -9.94 -1.44 1.17
N GLY A 57 -11.20 -1.22 0.77
CA GLY A 57 -11.55 -0.28 -0.31
C GLY A 57 -11.13 1.16 0.03
N GLY A 58 -11.54 1.66 1.19
CA GLY A 58 -11.15 2.99 1.67
C GLY A 58 -9.63 3.12 1.90
N ALA A 59 -8.99 2.05 2.40
CA ALA A 59 -7.54 2.00 2.54
C ALA A 59 -6.83 2.10 1.18
N ALA A 60 -7.31 1.39 0.16
CA ALA A 60 -6.76 1.44 -1.19
C ALA A 60 -6.93 2.82 -1.84
N GLU A 61 -8.07 3.49 -1.63
CA GLU A 61 -8.31 4.86 -2.11
C GLU A 61 -7.33 5.85 -1.46
N ALA A 62 -7.11 5.76 -0.15
CA ALA A 62 -6.15 6.58 0.56
C ALA A 62 -4.72 6.35 0.05
N CYS A 63 -4.32 5.09 -0.17
CA CYS A 63 -3.02 4.76 -0.77
C CYS A 63 -2.87 5.33 -2.18
N ALA A 64 -3.90 5.24 -3.01
CA ALA A 64 -3.88 5.80 -4.37
C ALA A 64 -3.64 7.33 -4.32
N GLY A 65 -4.30 8.02 -3.40
CA GLY A 65 -4.09 9.46 -3.16
C GLY A 65 -2.65 9.77 -2.73
N LEU A 66 -2.11 9.01 -1.78
CA LEU A 66 -0.72 9.15 -1.31
C LEU A 66 0.30 8.89 -2.43
N CYS A 67 0.05 7.91 -3.30
CA CYS A 67 0.90 7.61 -4.45
C CYS A 67 0.85 8.70 -5.54
N ALA A 68 -0.22 9.49 -5.59
CA ALA A 68 -0.35 10.61 -6.52
C ALA A 68 0.46 11.84 -6.10
N ILE A 69 0.90 11.91 -4.84
CA ILE A 69 1.72 13.01 -4.34
C ILE A 69 3.10 12.93 -4.99
N LYS A 70 3.59 14.07 -5.49
CA LYS A 70 4.91 14.14 -6.12
C LYS A 70 6.01 13.71 -5.14
N GLY A 71 6.84 12.77 -5.58
CA GLY A 71 7.93 12.25 -4.76
C GLY A 71 7.49 11.15 -3.78
N ALA A 72 6.30 10.57 -3.96
CA ALA A 72 5.87 9.42 -3.19
C ALA A 72 6.92 8.30 -3.23
N ASP A 73 7.23 7.74 -2.06
CA ASP A 73 8.19 6.66 -1.94
C ASP A 73 7.63 5.31 -2.45
N ILE A 74 8.52 4.35 -2.67
CA ILE A 74 8.17 3.05 -3.24
C ILE A 74 7.27 2.26 -2.28
N ASP A 75 7.42 2.42 -0.97
CA ASP A 75 6.65 1.69 0.04
C ASP A 75 5.16 2.05 -0.02
N ARG A 76 4.80 3.28 -0.42
CA ARG A 76 3.39 3.66 -0.65
C ARG A 76 2.74 2.85 -1.77
N PHE A 77 3.46 2.60 -2.86
CA PHE A 77 2.97 1.76 -3.97
C PHE A 77 2.83 0.30 -3.56
N ILE A 78 3.77 -0.22 -2.76
CA ILE A 78 3.66 -1.56 -2.18
C ILE A 78 2.43 -1.63 -1.27
N GLY A 79 2.25 -0.67 -0.38
CA GLY A 79 1.08 -0.57 0.51
C GLY A 79 -0.25 -0.54 -0.25
N TRP A 80 -0.29 0.19 -1.36
CA TRP A 80 -1.47 0.21 -2.25
C TRP A 80 -1.77 -1.18 -2.83
N GLY A 81 -0.74 -1.85 -3.36
CA GLY A 81 -0.87 -3.23 -3.84
C GLY A 81 -1.37 -4.18 -2.75
N CYS A 82 -0.87 -4.06 -1.51
CA CYS A 82 -1.32 -4.87 -0.38
C CYS A 82 -2.80 -4.64 -0.05
N CYS A 83 -3.28 -3.40 -0.03
CA CYS A 83 -4.70 -3.10 0.21
C CYS A 83 -5.60 -3.68 -0.88
N LEU A 84 -5.17 -3.63 -2.15
CA LEU A 84 -5.89 -4.24 -3.27
C LEU A 84 -5.87 -5.76 -3.21
N TYR A 85 -4.80 -6.35 -2.67
CA TYR A 85 -4.68 -7.80 -2.47
C TYR A 85 -5.74 -8.31 -1.49
N GLU A 86 -5.99 -7.61 -0.40
CA GLU A 86 -7.04 -7.95 0.56
C GLU A 86 -8.45 -7.94 -0.08
N LEU A 87 -8.63 -7.21 -1.16
CA LEU A 87 -9.86 -7.19 -1.96
C LEU A 87 -9.89 -8.28 -3.06
N GLY A 88 -8.83 -9.08 -3.21
CA GLY A 88 -8.70 -10.06 -4.28
C GLY A 88 -8.49 -9.47 -5.68
N ARG A 89 -8.14 -8.18 -5.78
CA ARG A 89 -8.01 -7.43 -7.04
C ARG A 89 -6.59 -7.52 -7.60
N ILE A 90 -6.13 -8.74 -7.90
CA ILE A 90 -4.71 -9.02 -8.20
C ILE A 90 -4.17 -8.27 -9.42
N ALA A 91 -4.95 -8.17 -10.50
CA ALA A 91 -4.55 -7.41 -11.68
C ALA A 91 -4.28 -5.92 -11.33
N GLU A 92 -5.10 -5.36 -10.46
CA GLU A 92 -4.94 -3.98 -10.00
C GLU A 92 -3.76 -3.82 -9.01
N CYS A 93 -3.44 -4.85 -8.21
CA CYS A 93 -2.21 -4.87 -7.41
C CYS A 93 -0.98 -4.68 -8.30
N ARG A 94 -0.91 -5.45 -9.38
CA ARG A 94 0.15 -5.35 -10.39
C ARG A 94 0.22 -3.94 -10.99
N GLU A 95 -0.90 -3.40 -11.42
CA GLU A 95 -0.97 -2.06 -12.01
C GLU A 95 -0.53 -0.97 -11.02
N ALA A 96 -0.93 -1.09 -9.75
CA ALA A 96 -0.54 -0.15 -8.71
C ALA A 96 0.99 -0.13 -8.52
N LEU A 97 1.64 -1.29 -8.43
CA LEU A 97 3.09 -1.37 -8.32
C LEU A 97 3.81 -0.81 -9.55
N LEU A 98 3.28 -1.04 -10.75
CA LEU A 98 3.88 -0.57 -12.00
C LEU A 98 3.82 0.97 -12.17
N LYS A 99 3.00 1.67 -11.36
CA LYS A 99 2.98 3.14 -11.31
C LYS A 99 4.13 3.72 -10.49
N ALA A 100 4.86 2.91 -9.73
CA ALA A 100 6.02 3.36 -8.98
C ALA A 100 7.12 3.92 -9.91
N PRO A 101 7.97 4.84 -9.42
CA PRO A 101 9.06 5.37 -10.20
C PRO A 101 10.03 4.27 -10.67
N ALA A 102 10.78 4.52 -11.73
CA ALA A 102 11.70 3.54 -12.34
C ALA A 102 12.73 2.97 -11.33
N SER A 103 13.09 3.75 -10.30
CA SER A 103 13.96 3.32 -9.21
C SER A 103 13.40 2.13 -8.40
N ALA A 104 12.11 1.86 -8.48
CA ALA A 104 11.49 0.71 -7.81
C ALA A 104 12.08 -0.64 -8.28
N ARG A 105 12.60 -0.71 -9.50
CA ARG A 105 13.27 -1.92 -10.04
C ARG A 105 14.52 -2.31 -9.23
N GLU A 106 15.10 -1.38 -8.49
CA GLU A 106 16.24 -1.60 -7.59
C GLU A 106 15.79 -1.79 -6.12
N HIS A 107 14.50 -1.99 -5.87
CA HIS A 107 13.94 -2.19 -4.54
C HIS A 107 13.54 -3.67 -4.35
N GLY A 108 14.17 -4.37 -3.39
CA GLY A 108 13.97 -5.80 -3.18
C GLY A 108 12.53 -6.18 -2.90
N LEU A 109 11.88 -5.50 -1.95
CA LEU A 109 10.50 -5.78 -1.57
C LEU A 109 9.49 -5.46 -2.69
N TRP A 110 9.73 -4.43 -3.49
CA TRP A 110 8.89 -4.14 -4.66
C TRP A 110 8.93 -5.28 -5.68
N ASN A 111 10.12 -5.78 -6.02
CA ASN A 111 10.28 -6.94 -6.91
C ASN A 111 9.60 -8.19 -6.33
N PHE A 112 9.68 -8.39 -5.01
CA PHE A 112 9.03 -9.49 -4.31
C PHE A 112 7.51 -9.47 -4.49
N HIS A 113 6.87 -8.35 -4.18
CA HIS A 113 5.42 -8.23 -4.30
C HIS A 113 4.95 -8.35 -5.75
N LEU A 114 5.67 -7.72 -6.69
CA LEU A 114 5.34 -7.84 -8.11
C LEU A 114 5.49 -9.30 -8.58
N ALA A 115 6.53 -10.03 -8.13
CA ALA A 115 6.69 -11.45 -8.42
C ALA A 115 5.50 -12.28 -7.93
N CYS A 116 4.99 -11.99 -6.71
CA CYS A 116 3.80 -12.65 -6.18
C CYS A 116 2.58 -12.43 -7.07
N TYR A 117 2.34 -11.21 -7.51
CA TYR A 117 1.18 -10.89 -8.35
C TYR A 117 1.30 -11.48 -9.74
N GLU A 118 2.48 -11.43 -10.35
CA GLU A 118 2.74 -12.07 -11.65
C GLU A 118 2.56 -13.60 -11.58
N ALA A 119 3.00 -14.24 -10.49
CA ALA A 119 2.82 -15.68 -10.27
C ALA A 119 1.33 -16.05 -10.16
N ILE A 120 0.54 -15.28 -9.40
CA ILE A 120 -0.90 -15.51 -9.27
C ILE A 120 -1.61 -15.29 -10.61
N LEU A 121 -1.15 -14.36 -11.43
CA LEU A 121 -1.70 -14.08 -12.76
C LEU A 121 -1.24 -15.10 -13.83
N GLY A 122 -0.37 -16.05 -13.48
CA GLY A 122 0.12 -17.08 -14.38
C GLY A 122 1.31 -16.67 -15.25
N ASN A 123 1.92 -15.53 -14.99
CA ASN A 123 3.09 -15.02 -15.71
C ASN A 123 4.39 -15.56 -15.08
N GLU A 124 4.58 -16.90 -15.13
CA GLU A 124 5.64 -17.60 -14.39
C GLU A 124 7.05 -17.12 -14.73
N ASP A 125 7.35 -16.84 -16.00
CA ASP A 125 8.70 -16.41 -16.43
C ASP A 125 9.04 -15.04 -15.85
N GLU A 126 8.09 -14.09 -15.88
CA GLU A 126 8.27 -12.76 -15.30
C GLU A 126 8.34 -12.85 -13.77
N ALA A 127 7.48 -13.64 -13.14
CA ALA A 127 7.50 -13.85 -11.69
C ALA A 127 8.85 -14.43 -11.24
N ARG A 128 9.40 -15.39 -11.99
CA ARG A 128 10.73 -15.95 -11.72
C ARG A 128 11.84 -14.91 -11.82
N ARG A 129 11.85 -14.12 -12.90
CA ARG A 129 12.82 -13.04 -13.08
C ARG A 129 12.80 -12.05 -11.92
N LEU A 130 11.60 -11.64 -11.51
CA LEU A 130 11.39 -10.67 -10.43
C LEU A 130 11.81 -11.23 -9.07
N ILE A 131 11.46 -12.48 -8.74
CA ILE A 131 11.84 -13.04 -7.44
C ILE A 131 13.36 -13.26 -7.34
N LEU A 132 14.01 -13.67 -8.41
CA LEU A 132 15.47 -13.78 -8.42
C LEU A 132 16.12 -12.42 -8.22
N ARG A 133 15.61 -11.37 -8.90
CA ARG A 133 16.10 -10.00 -8.71
C ARG A 133 15.85 -9.51 -7.27
N SER A 134 14.70 -9.79 -6.71
CA SER A 134 14.38 -9.47 -5.30
C SER A 134 15.41 -10.06 -4.34
N LEU A 135 15.77 -11.34 -4.50
CA LEU A 135 16.71 -12.05 -3.64
C LEU A 135 18.18 -11.63 -3.84
N GLU A 136 18.53 -11.12 -5.04
CA GLU A 136 19.82 -10.47 -5.27
C GLU A 136 19.93 -9.15 -4.52
N LEU A 137 18.88 -8.33 -4.59
CA LEU A 137 18.84 -7.02 -3.94
C LEU A 137 18.72 -7.12 -2.42
N GLU A 138 17.93 -8.07 -1.95
CA GLU A 138 17.60 -8.24 -0.52
C GLU A 138 17.53 -9.72 -0.15
N PRO A 139 18.70 -10.37 0.12
CA PRO A 139 18.74 -11.80 0.46
C PRO A 139 17.88 -12.21 1.67
N ALA A 140 17.61 -11.28 2.59
CA ALA A 140 16.76 -11.51 3.76
C ALA A 140 15.32 -11.93 3.41
N LEU A 141 14.83 -11.56 2.21
CA LEU A 141 13.50 -11.95 1.72
C LEU A 141 13.39 -13.45 1.38
N ARG A 142 14.49 -14.19 1.35
CA ARG A 142 14.49 -15.62 0.98
C ARG A 142 13.56 -16.45 1.89
N SER A 143 13.57 -16.20 3.18
CA SER A 143 12.71 -16.92 4.12
C SER A 143 11.22 -16.66 3.87
N MET A 144 10.88 -15.45 3.44
CA MET A 144 9.50 -15.08 3.06
C MET A 144 9.12 -15.73 1.73
N ALA A 145 10.02 -15.72 0.74
CA ALA A 145 9.79 -16.35 -0.56
C ALA A 145 9.56 -17.86 -0.45
N LEU A 146 10.30 -18.55 0.41
CA LEU A 146 10.15 -19.99 0.66
C LEU A 146 8.87 -20.38 1.42
N ARG A 147 8.17 -19.42 2.01
CA ARG A 147 6.85 -19.62 2.65
C ARG A 147 5.68 -19.22 1.75
N ASN A 148 5.96 -18.60 0.62
CA ASN A 148 4.93 -18.17 -0.32
C ASN A 148 4.63 -19.29 -1.34
N GLU A 149 3.42 -19.84 -1.28
CA GLU A 149 2.99 -20.98 -2.10
C GLU A 149 3.07 -20.71 -3.62
N ASN A 150 2.93 -19.46 -4.04
CA ASN A 150 3.00 -19.08 -5.45
C ASN A 150 4.46 -18.94 -5.95
N LEU A 151 5.41 -18.67 -5.06
CA LEU A 151 6.81 -18.46 -5.40
C LEU A 151 7.68 -19.72 -5.25
N VAL A 152 7.34 -20.60 -4.32
CA VAL A 152 8.10 -21.85 -4.06
C VAL A 152 8.34 -22.66 -5.32
N PRO A 153 7.34 -22.94 -6.19
CA PRO A 153 7.55 -23.70 -7.40
C PRO A 153 8.53 -23.05 -8.37
N LEU A 154 8.59 -21.71 -8.38
CA LEU A 154 9.48 -20.93 -9.25
C LEU A 154 10.93 -20.97 -8.79
N LEU A 155 11.18 -21.16 -7.49
CA LEU A 155 12.51 -21.24 -6.90
C LEU A 155 13.12 -22.65 -6.95
N GLN A 156 12.27 -23.68 -7.13
CA GLN A 156 12.67 -25.09 -7.12
C GLN A 156 12.96 -25.66 -8.54
N LYS A 157 12.46 -25.00 -9.59
CA LYS A 157 12.77 -25.40 -10.97
C LYS A 157 14.16 -24.91 -11.37
N PRO A 158 15.01 -25.75 -11.93
CA PRO A 158 16.33 -25.35 -12.46
C PRO A 158 16.21 -24.36 -13.62
#